data_9ce93c55e802ec2e6500aa39bb762944
#
_entry.id   9ce93c55e802ec2e6500aa39bb762944
#
_cell.length_a   1.000
_cell.length_b   1.000
_cell.length_c   1.000
_cell.angle_alpha   90.00
_cell.angle_beta   90.00
_cell.angle_gamma   90.00
#
_symmetry.space_group_name_H-M   'P 1'
#
loop_
_entity.id
_entity.type
_entity.pdbx_description
1 polymer ?
#
loop_
_entity_poly.entity_id
_entity_poly.type
_entity_poly.pdbx_seq_one_letter_code
_entity_poly.pdbx_strand_id
1 'polypeptide(L)'
;MTKSAKRVHVRREDPCTDDAQLLLDECTATLALFSGDGGQARFKLEEVCSARGAFVVARTNKGAPLGCGAFRRFDYGVAELMRIYCRPDSGDTGQAILNMLETEAVTAGYRTLIAQANELNRRAVAFYERHGFERIEPAGASIHRGDVLCFARHMASHPADDATDGKHADTGSTGHGERH
;
A
#
# COMPACT_ATOMS: atom_id res chain seq x y z
N MET A 1 21.01 15.82 24.22
CA MET A 1 21.07 14.38 24.00
C MET A 1 20.31 14.09 22.72
N THR A 2 20.99 13.95 21.63
CA THR A 2 20.40 13.59 20.33
C THR A 2 19.92 12.13 20.40
N LYS A 3 18.60 11.93 20.34
CA LYS A 3 17.98 10.62 20.23
C LYS A 3 18.48 10.03 18.91
N SER A 4 19.44 9.10 18.98
CA SER A 4 19.92 8.37 17.81
C SER A 4 18.71 7.77 17.11
N ALA A 5 18.41 8.23 15.91
CA ALA A 5 17.32 7.67 15.11
C ALA A 5 17.62 6.18 14.95
N LYS A 6 16.80 5.34 15.56
CA LYS A 6 16.89 3.88 15.38
C LYS A 6 16.70 3.62 13.89
N ARG A 7 17.76 3.23 13.20
CA ARG A 7 17.64 2.84 11.79
C ARG A 7 16.69 1.68 11.68
N VAL A 8 15.64 1.87 10.90
CA VAL A 8 14.64 0.86 10.58
C VAL A 8 14.93 0.32 9.19
N HIS A 9 14.98 -1.00 9.06
CA HIS A 9 15.11 -1.69 7.78
C HIS A 9 13.78 -2.34 7.43
N VAL A 10 13.25 -2.05 6.25
CA VAL A 10 12.01 -2.65 5.75
C VAL A 10 12.32 -3.45 4.50
N ARG A 11 11.82 -4.69 4.43
CA ARG A 11 11.96 -5.54 3.24
C ARG A 11 10.78 -6.50 3.10
N ARG A 12 10.64 -7.05 1.90
CA ARG A 12 9.71 -8.16 1.69
C ARG A 12 10.15 -9.37 2.51
N GLU A 13 9.18 -10.00 3.15
CA GLU A 13 9.38 -11.24 3.88
C GLU A 13 8.20 -12.18 3.65
N ASP A 14 8.42 -13.45 3.92
CA ASP A 14 7.36 -14.46 3.91
C ASP A 14 6.43 -14.22 5.11
N PRO A 15 5.12 -13.99 4.90
CA PRO A 15 4.17 -13.81 6.00
C PRO A 15 3.98 -15.06 6.87
N CYS A 16 4.48 -16.22 6.45
CA CYS A 16 4.39 -17.46 7.22
C CYS A 16 5.53 -17.66 8.23
N THR A 17 6.51 -16.76 8.31
CA THR A 17 7.56 -16.83 9.34
C THR A 17 7.00 -16.51 10.73
N ASP A 18 7.62 -17.04 11.78
CA ASP A 18 7.18 -16.85 13.16
C ASP A 18 7.05 -15.36 13.54
N ASP A 19 8.05 -14.55 13.18
CA ASP A 19 8.02 -13.10 13.43
C ASP A 19 6.88 -12.41 12.69
N ALA A 20 6.63 -12.79 11.43
CA ALA A 20 5.54 -12.22 10.64
C ALA A 20 4.18 -12.61 11.21
N GLN A 21 4.00 -13.86 11.60
CA GLN A 21 2.76 -14.33 12.22
C GLN A 21 2.51 -13.61 13.55
N LEU A 22 3.54 -13.42 14.37
CA LEU A 22 3.41 -12.68 15.63
C LEU A 22 2.96 -11.23 15.38
N LEU A 23 3.55 -10.54 14.41
CA LEU A 23 3.14 -9.17 14.03
C LEU A 23 1.70 -9.13 13.48
N LEU A 24 1.30 -10.12 12.69
CA LEU A 24 -0.07 -10.22 12.17
C LEU A 24 -1.08 -10.48 13.29
N ASP A 25 -0.74 -11.30 14.28
CA ASP A 25 -1.56 -11.56 15.46
C ASP A 25 -1.72 -10.30 16.31
N GLU A 26 -0.63 -9.57 16.55
CA GLU A 26 -0.65 -8.28 17.25
C GLU A 26 -1.52 -7.25 16.49
N CYS A 27 -1.40 -7.20 15.16
CA CYS A 27 -2.23 -6.36 14.30
C CYS A 27 -3.71 -6.72 14.43
N THR A 28 -4.04 -8.01 14.33
CA THR A 28 -5.40 -8.52 14.48
C THR A 28 -5.99 -8.15 15.83
N ALA A 29 -5.26 -8.36 16.92
CA ALA A 29 -5.68 -7.99 18.26
C ALA A 29 -5.96 -6.47 18.39
N THR A 30 -5.11 -5.64 17.79
CA THR A 30 -5.29 -4.18 17.78
C THR A 30 -6.53 -3.78 16.99
N LEU A 31 -6.76 -4.35 15.82
CA LEU A 31 -7.93 -4.05 14.98
C LEU A 31 -9.23 -4.55 15.59
N ALA A 32 -9.19 -5.65 16.35
CA ALA A 32 -10.37 -6.20 17.04
C ALA A 32 -10.94 -5.24 18.08
N LEU A 33 -10.17 -4.28 18.57
CA LEU A 33 -10.67 -3.22 19.45
C LEU A 33 -11.73 -2.32 18.76
N PHE A 34 -11.71 -2.27 17.42
CA PHE A 34 -12.60 -1.42 16.63
C PHE A 34 -13.59 -2.23 15.78
N SER A 35 -13.21 -3.44 15.38
CA SER A 35 -14.04 -4.35 14.59
C SER A 35 -13.91 -5.77 15.14
N GLY A 36 -15.01 -6.43 15.45
CA GLY A 36 -15.04 -7.68 16.20
C GLY A 36 -14.19 -8.84 15.66
N ASP A 37 -13.95 -8.89 14.34
CA ASP A 37 -13.15 -9.94 13.68
C ASP A 37 -11.68 -9.55 13.44
N GLY A 38 -11.28 -8.35 13.85
CA GLY A 38 -9.93 -7.83 13.56
C GLY A 38 -9.59 -7.76 12.07
N GLY A 39 -10.59 -7.82 11.20
CA GLY A 39 -10.43 -7.78 9.74
C GLY A 39 -9.84 -9.07 9.15
N GLN A 40 -9.82 -10.19 9.88
CA GLN A 40 -9.21 -11.44 9.42
C GLN A 40 -9.89 -12.03 8.18
N ALA A 41 -11.23 -11.93 8.10
CA ALA A 41 -11.98 -12.46 6.97
C ALA A 41 -11.59 -11.85 5.61
N ARG A 42 -10.97 -10.67 5.63
CA ARG A 42 -10.57 -9.92 4.43
C ARG A 42 -9.10 -10.09 4.07
N PHE A 43 -8.30 -10.68 4.95
CA PHE A 43 -6.87 -10.86 4.73
C PHE A 43 -6.58 -12.28 4.26
N LYS A 44 -6.13 -12.41 3.02
CA LYS A 44 -5.78 -13.69 2.40
C LYS A 44 -4.30 -13.70 2.06
N LEU A 45 -3.57 -14.66 2.59
CA LEU A 45 -2.13 -14.80 2.38
C LEU A 45 -1.78 -14.96 0.90
N GLU A 46 -2.58 -15.70 0.12
CA GLU A 46 -2.36 -15.90 -1.31
C GLU A 46 -2.35 -14.59 -2.09
N GLU A 47 -3.17 -13.61 -1.70
CA GLU A 47 -3.24 -12.32 -2.39
C GLU A 47 -1.99 -11.48 -2.17
N VAL A 48 -1.41 -11.51 -0.96
CA VAL A 48 -0.20 -10.75 -0.63
C VAL A 48 1.08 -11.46 -1.05
N CYS A 49 1.06 -12.79 -1.18
CA CYS A 49 2.17 -13.59 -1.69
C CYS A 49 2.22 -13.67 -3.22
N SER A 50 1.20 -13.17 -3.91
CA SER A 50 1.15 -13.15 -5.37
C SER A 50 2.15 -12.17 -5.98
N ALA A 51 2.39 -12.27 -7.28
CA ALA A 51 3.18 -11.28 -8.03
C ALA A 51 2.53 -9.87 -8.02
N ARG A 52 1.27 -9.77 -7.66
CA ARG A 52 0.47 -8.54 -7.59
C ARG A 52 0.29 -8.03 -6.16
N GLY A 53 0.90 -8.66 -5.18
CA GLY A 53 0.88 -8.28 -3.78
C GLY A 53 2.27 -8.18 -3.19
N ALA A 54 2.35 -7.70 -1.94
CA ALA A 54 3.55 -7.72 -1.15
C ALA A 54 3.22 -7.80 0.34
N PHE A 55 4.10 -8.43 1.09
CA PHE A 55 4.15 -8.36 2.54
C PHE A 55 5.55 -7.92 2.96
N VAL A 56 5.63 -6.94 3.83
CA VAL A 56 6.89 -6.38 4.30
C VAL A 56 6.97 -6.39 5.82
N VAL A 57 8.18 -6.53 6.34
CA VAL A 57 8.49 -6.46 7.76
C VAL A 57 9.54 -5.37 7.99
N ALA A 58 9.30 -4.55 8.99
CA ALA A 58 10.24 -3.56 9.50
C ALA A 58 11.00 -4.14 10.69
N ARG A 59 12.32 -3.99 10.67
CA ARG A 59 13.23 -4.51 11.71
C ARG A 59 14.20 -3.44 12.19
N THR A 60 14.66 -3.60 13.42
CA THR A 60 15.82 -2.86 13.93
C THR A 60 17.12 -3.32 13.24
N ASN A 61 18.21 -2.58 13.42
CA ASN A 61 19.55 -2.98 12.97
C ASN A 61 20.01 -4.35 13.54
N LYS A 62 19.43 -4.76 14.67
CA LYS A 62 19.70 -6.04 15.31
C LYS A 62 18.77 -7.15 14.87
N GLY A 63 17.87 -6.87 13.91
CA GLY A 63 16.94 -7.83 13.35
C GLY A 63 15.63 -7.99 14.11
N ALA A 64 15.40 -7.27 15.22
CA ALA A 64 14.14 -7.37 15.96
C ALA A 64 12.97 -6.82 15.17
N PRO A 65 11.83 -7.52 15.07
CA PRO A 65 10.66 -7.07 14.33
C PRO A 65 9.99 -5.88 15.04
N LEU A 66 9.62 -4.85 14.27
CA LEU A 66 9.00 -3.61 14.74
C LEU A 66 7.58 -3.40 14.21
N GLY A 67 7.28 -3.96 13.06
CA GLY A 67 6.01 -3.78 12.41
C GLY A 67 5.95 -4.48 11.06
N CYS A 68 4.78 -4.46 10.46
CA CYS A 68 4.52 -5.05 9.15
C CYS A 68 3.52 -4.24 8.34
N GLY A 69 3.38 -4.60 7.10
CA GLY A 69 2.36 -4.08 6.20
C GLY A 69 2.28 -4.92 4.94
N ALA A 70 1.16 -4.79 4.25
CA ALA A 70 0.92 -5.53 3.03
C ALA A 70 0.11 -4.69 2.04
N PHE A 71 0.13 -5.09 0.77
CA PHE A 71 -0.90 -4.71 -0.18
C PHE A 71 -1.31 -5.91 -1.03
N ARG A 72 -2.50 -5.81 -1.57
CA ARG A 72 -3.04 -6.72 -2.57
C ARG A 72 -3.57 -5.94 -3.77
N ARG A 73 -3.81 -6.64 -4.87
CA ARG A 73 -4.56 -6.06 -5.96
C ARG A 73 -6.00 -5.78 -5.52
N PHE A 74 -6.48 -4.57 -5.79
CA PHE A 74 -7.87 -4.19 -5.61
C PHE A 74 -8.58 -4.09 -6.96
N ASP A 75 -8.00 -3.35 -7.91
CA ASP A 75 -8.51 -3.17 -9.25
C ASP A 75 -7.34 -2.91 -10.22
N TYR A 76 -7.65 -2.64 -11.50
CA TYR A 76 -6.63 -2.24 -12.47
C TYR A 76 -5.91 -0.96 -12.02
N GLY A 77 -4.61 -1.06 -11.86
CA GLY A 77 -3.78 0.06 -11.39
C GLY A 77 -3.98 0.48 -9.93
N VAL A 78 -4.81 -0.24 -9.16
CA VAL A 78 -5.13 0.10 -7.76
C VAL A 78 -4.73 -1.03 -6.82
N ALA A 79 -3.89 -0.72 -5.83
CA ALA A 79 -3.53 -1.63 -4.75
C ALA A 79 -4.19 -1.20 -3.44
N GLU A 80 -4.64 -2.16 -2.65
CA GLU A 80 -5.20 -1.92 -1.32
C GLU A 80 -4.16 -2.24 -0.25
N LEU A 81 -3.84 -1.24 0.56
CA LEU A 81 -3.00 -1.40 1.75
C LEU A 81 -3.75 -2.18 2.82
N MET A 82 -3.06 -3.12 3.44
CA MET A 82 -3.61 -3.99 4.48
C MET A 82 -2.59 -4.22 5.58
N ARG A 83 -3.07 -4.45 6.80
CA ARG A 83 -2.23 -4.92 7.92
C ARG A 83 -1.02 -4.04 8.22
N ILE A 84 -1.14 -2.71 8.02
CA ILE A 84 -0.10 -1.79 8.49
C ILE A 84 -0.19 -1.73 10.00
N TYR A 85 0.85 -2.24 10.64
CA TYR A 85 0.97 -2.32 12.08
C TYR A 85 2.37 -1.98 12.54
N CYS A 86 2.48 -1.22 13.59
CA CYS A 86 3.74 -0.88 14.25
C CYS A 86 3.61 -1.09 15.75
N ARG A 87 4.59 -1.74 16.33
CA ARG A 87 4.70 -1.86 17.78
C ARG A 87 4.78 -0.48 18.43
N PRO A 88 4.26 -0.31 19.66
CA PRO A 88 4.44 0.93 20.42
C PRO A 88 5.90 1.35 20.48
N ASP A 89 6.13 2.65 20.53
CA ASP A 89 7.47 3.26 20.64
C ASP A 89 8.48 2.89 19.53
N SER A 90 7.98 2.47 18.38
CA SER A 90 8.79 2.13 17.20
C SER A 90 9.19 3.34 16.33
N GLY A 91 8.82 4.57 16.73
CA GLY A 91 9.18 5.80 16.02
C GLY A 91 8.55 5.89 14.62
N ASP A 92 9.38 6.18 13.62
CA ASP A 92 8.94 6.40 12.24
C ASP A 92 8.75 5.10 11.43
N THR A 93 8.57 3.97 12.11
CA THR A 93 8.42 2.65 11.47
C THR A 93 7.24 2.63 10.49
N GLY A 94 6.11 3.24 10.83
CA GLY A 94 4.94 3.30 9.95
C GLY A 94 5.22 4.01 8.63
N GLN A 95 5.94 5.13 8.68
CA GLN A 95 6.40 5.84 7.49
C GLN A 95 7.33 4.96 6.63
N ALA A 96 8.28 4.27 7.25
CA ALA A 96 9.21 3.40 6.54
C ALA A 96 8.50 2.23 5.86
N ILE A 97 7.52 1.62 6.53
CA ILE A 97 6.67 0.57 5.95
C ILE A 97 5.89 1.11 4.76
N LEU A 98 5.22 2.25 4.90
CA LEU A 98 4.44 2.86 3.82
C LEU A 98 5.31 3.18 2.61
N ASN A 99 6.50 3.75 2.81
CA ASN A 99 7.44 4.06 1.73
C ASN A 99 7.86 2.79 0.96
N MET A 100 8.12 1.70 1.68
CA MET A 100 8.48 0.43 1.05
C MET A 100 7.30 -0.16 0.26
N LEU A 101 6.09 -0.16 0.83
CA LEU A 101 4.90 -0.64 0.13
C LEU A 101 4.59 0.20 -1.12
N GLU A 102 4.78 1.50 -1.07
CA GLU A 102 4.65 2.38 -2.23
C GLU A 102 5.64 2.01 -3.33
N THR A 103 6.91 1.83 -2.98
CA THR A 103 7.96 1.42 -3.93
C THR A 103 7.61 0.08 -4.59
N GLU A 104 7.20 -0.90 -3.81
CA GLU A 104 6.79 -2.22 -4.30
C GLU A 104 5.53 -2.14 -5.19
N ALA A 105 4.56 -1.30 -4.82
CA ALA A 105 3.33 -1.12 -5.59
C ALA A 105 3.61 -0.44 -6.94
N VAL A 106 4.43 0.60 -6.97
CA VAL A 106 4.86 1.26 -8.22
C VAL A 106 5.61 0.26 -9.12
N THR A 107 6.51 -0.52 -8.56
CA THR A 107 7.25 -1.56 -9.29
C THR A 107 6.30 -2.63 -9.88
N ALA A 108 5.22 -2.95 -9.18
CA ALA A 108 4.17 -3.87 -9.65
C ALA A 108 3.20 -3.24 -10.67
N GLY A 109 3.36 -1.95 -11.00
CA GLY A 109 2.55 -1.24 -12.00
C GLY A 109 1.30 -0.55 -11.45
N TYR A 110 1.16 -0.43 -10.13
CA TYR A 110 0.06 0.31 -9.51
C TYR A 110 0.31 1.82 -9.56
N ARG A 111 -0.76 2.59 -9.70
CA ARG A 111 -0.74 4.06 -9.72
C ARG A 111 -1.49 4.68 -8.56
N THR A 112 -2.32 3.91 -7.90
CA THR A 112 -3.14 4.37 -6.78
C THR A 112 -3.06 3.37 -5.63
N LEU A 113 -2.89 3.89 -4.43
CA LEU A 113 -3.06 3.15 -3.19
C LEU A 113 -4.40 3.52 -2.57
N ILE A 114 -5.15 2.52 -2.14
CA ILE A 114 -6.32 2.71 -1.29
C ILE A 114 -6.07 2.07 0.07
N ALA A 115 -6.76 2.57 1.08
CA ALA A 115 -6.71 2.04 2.43
C ALA A 115 -8.07 2.20 3.10
N GLN A 116 -8.31 1.39 4.12
CA GLN A 116 -9.54 1.44 4.90
C GLN A 116 -9.20 1.46 6.39
N ALA A 117 -9.97 2.20 7.16
CA ALA A 117 -9.87 2.23 8.61
C ALA A 117 -11.27 2.35 9.23
N ASN A 118 -11.47 1.71 10.38
CA ASN A 118 -12.64 2.00 11.20
C ASN A 118 -12.57 3.46 11.67
N GLU A 119 -13.68 4.18 11.63
CA GLU A 119 -13.75 5.60 12.00
C GLU A 119 -13.29 5.87 13.44
N LEU A 120 -13.45 4.90 14.33
CA LEU A 120 -13.02 4.99 15.72
C LEU A 120 -11.51 4.76 15.90
N ASN A 121 -10.85 4.16 14.91
CA ASN A 121 -9.39 3.99 14.90
C ASN A 121 -8.70 5.30 14.49
N ARG A 122 -8.78 6.29 15.37
CA ARG A 122 -8.26 7.64 15.09
C ARG A 122 -6.77 7.68 14.76
N ARG A 123 -6.00 6.73 15.28
CA ARG A 123 -4.58 6.60 14.96
C ARG A 123 -4.35 6.24 13.50
N ALA A 124 -5.10 5.27 12.97
CA ALA A 124 -5.02 4.90 11.55
C ALA A 124 -5.54 6.02 10.65
N VAL A 125 -6.66 6.64 11.00
CA VAL A 125 -7.22 7.79 10.25
C VAL A 125 -6.20 8.93 10.15
N ALA A 126 -5.61 9.35 11.27
CA ALA A 126 -4.60 10.40 11.31
C ALA A 126 -3.32 9.99 10.54
N PHE A 127 -2.95 8.73 10.57
CA PHE A 127 -1.81 8.20 9.81
C PHE A 127 -2.02 8.39 8.31
N TYR A 128 -3.15 7.97 7.77
CA TYR A 128 -3.43 8.11 6.34
C TYR A 128 -3.54 9.58 5.92
N GLU A 129 -4.27 10.41 6.67
CA GLU A 129 -4.41 11.83 6.37
C GLU A 129 -3.04 12.55 6.40
N ARG A 130 -2.19 12.28 7.38
CA ARG A 130 -0.85 12.85 7.48
C ARG A 130 0.07 12.45 6.33
N HIS A 131 -0.16 11.27 5.73
CA HIS A 131 0.62 10.77 4.60
C HIS A 131 -0.01 11.08 3.24
N GLY A 132 -0.91 12.06 3.16
CA GLY A 132 -1.45 12.57 1.91
C GLY A 132 -2.54 11.71 1.28
N PHE A 133 -3.16 10.82 2.05
CA PHE A 133 -4.36 10.12 1.60
C PHE A 133 -5.59 11.00 1.78
N GLU A 134 -6.42 11.05 0.76
CA GLU A 134 -7.69 11.74 0.78
C GLU A 134 -8.83 10.76 1.03
N ARG A 135 -9.87 11.21 1.73
CA ARG A 135 -11.09 10.41 1.92
C ARG A 135 -11.83 10.25 0.60
N ILE A 136 -12.26 9.04 0.34
CA ILE A 136 -13.08 8.69 -0.82
C ILE A 136 -14.36 7.99 -0.39
N GLU A 137 -15.32 7.90 -1.30
CA GLU A 137 -16.51 7.09 -1.08
C GLU A 137 -16.13 5.62 -0.83
N PRO A 138 -16.89 4.92 0.05
CA PRO A 138 -16.65 3.50 0.31
C PRO A 138 -16.61 2.68 -0.98
N ALA A 139 -15.62 1.80 -1.09
CA ALA A 139 -15.40 0.97 -2.26
C ALA A 139 -15.32 -0.51 -1.88
N GLY A 140 -15.66 -1.39 -2.81
CA GLY A 140 -15.60 -2.82 -2.62
C GLY A 140 -16.49 -3.31 -1.48
N ALA A 141 -15.97 -4.18 -0.62
CA ALA A 141 -16.70 -4.76 0.51
C ALA A 141 -17.14 -3.75 1.58
N SER A 142 -16.64 -2.52 1.51
CA SER A 142 -16.95 -1.46 2.50
C SER A 142 -18.20 -0.65 2.17
N ILE A 143 -18.78 -0.82 0.97
CA ILE A 143 -19.95 -0.04 0.51
C ILE A 143 -21.13 -0.11 1.50
N HIS A 144 -21.27 -1.22 2.21
CA HIS A 144 -22.36 -1.44 3.16
C HIS A 144 -21.94 -1.27 4.64
N ARG A 145 -20.73 -0.76 4.89
CA ARG A 145 -20.19 -0.57 6.24
C ARG A 145 -20.09 0.92 6.56
N GLY A 146 -21.06 1.43 7.32
CA GLY A 146 -21.10 2.83 7.73
C GLY A 146 -20.00 3.24 8.73
N ASP A 147 -19.30 2.28 9.32
CA ASP A 147 -18.24 2.46 10.32
C ASP A 147 -16.82 2.48 9.71
N VAL A 148 -16.71 2.33 8.39
CA VAL A 148 -15.42 2.26 7.68
C VAL A 148 -15.21 3.49 6.81
N LEU A 149 -14.08 4.15 7.01
CA LEU A 149 -13.60 5.22 6.15
C LEU A 149 -12.64 4.65 5.10
N CYS A 150 -12.78 5.12 3.86
CA CYS A 150 -11.92 4.77 2.75
C CYS A 150 -11.04 5.95 2.35
N PHE A 151 -9.82 5.65 1.97
CA PHE A 151 -8.81 6.62 1.62
C PHE A 151 -8.14 6.23 0.30
N ALA A 152 -7.70 7.21 -0.46
CA ALA A 152 -6.89 7.00 -1.66
C ALA A 152 -5.75 7.99 -1.76
N ARG A 153 -4.65 7.56 -2.35
CA ARG A 153 -3.53 8.41 -2.74
C ARG A 153 -2.99 7.98 -4.10
N HIS A 154 -2.88 8.93 -5.02
CA HIS A 154 -2.19 8.70 -6.27
C HIS A 154 -0.68 8.73 -6.04
N MET A 155 0.03 7.76 -6.60
CA MET A 155 1.48 7.72 -6.58
C MET A 155 2.04 8.45 -7.81
N ALA A 156 3.17 9.13 -7.64
CA ALA A 156 3.85 9.78 -8.76
C ALA A 156 4.25 8.75 -9.82
N SER A 157 3.97 9.04 -11.08
CA SER A 157 4.43 8.23 -12.22
C SER A 157 5.95 8.23 -12.26
N HIS A 158 6.56 7.08 -12.51
CA HIS A 158 7.99 7.03 -12.81
C HIS A 158 8.21 7.76 -14.14
N PRO A 159 9.25 8.62 -14.30
CA PRO A 159 9.48 9.40 -15.52
C PRO A 159 9.72 8.57 -16.80
N ALA A 160 9.70 7.25 -16.71
CA ALA A 160 9.81 6.36 -17.88
C ALA A 160 8.48 6.12 -18.62
N ASP A 161 7.32 6.48 -18.03
CA ASP A 161 6.00 6.20 -18.63
C ASP A 161 5.51 7.30 -19.59
N ASP A 162 6.13 8.50 -19.57
CA ASP A 162 5.77 9.62 -20.45
C ASP A 162 6.42 9.55 -21.85
N ALA A 163 7.24 8.53 -22.13
CA ALA A 163 8.01 8.47 -23.38
C ALA A 163 7.33 7.70 -24.53
N THR A 164 6.13 7.15 -24.36
CA THR A 164 5.51 6.27 -25.38
C THR A 164 4.27 6.82 -26.06
N ASP A 165 3.81 8.03 -25.74
CA ASP A 165 2.59 8.59 -26.37
C ASP A 165 2.85 9.73 -27.38
N GLY A 166 3.99 9.73 -28.03
CA GLY A 166 4.38 10.79 -28.97
C GLY A 166 4.99 10.33 -30.27
N LYS A 167 4.39 9.35 -30.99
CA LYS A 167 4.72 9.13 -32.41
C LYS A 167 3.62 8.39 -33.17
N HIS A 168 2.57 9.08 -33.49
CA HIS A 168 1.81 8.86 -34.72
C HIS A 168 1.34 10.23 -35.23
N ALA A 169 2.25 10.91 -35.95
CA ALA A 169 1.89 11.99 -36.81
C ALA A 169 2.49 11.69 -38.18
N ASP A 170 1.60 11.42 -39.12
CA ASP A 170 1.58 11.95 -40.45
C ASP A 170 2.79 11.66 -41.36
N THR A 171 2.57 10.76 -42.32
CA THR A 171 3.17 10.90 -43.64
C THR A 171 2.03 10.90 -44.64
N GLY A 172 1.60 12.12 -44.94
CA GLY A 172 0.76 12.41 -46.10
C GLY A 172 1.42 11.98 -47.38
N SER A 173 0.67 11.24 -48.16
CA SER A 173 0.96 10.95 -49.55
C SER A 173 0.42 12.09 -50.40
N THR A 174 1.30 12.83 -51.03
CA THR A 174 0.97 13.64 -52.19
C THR A 174 1.14 12.80 -53.46
N GLY A 175 0.00 12.61 -54.11
CA GLY A 175 -0.02 12.08 -55.44
C GLY A 175 0.35 13.15 -56.49
N HIS A 176 0.78 12.73 -57.60
CA HIS A 176 0.72 13.37 -58.89
C HIS A 176 0.71 12.21 -59.88
N GLY A 177 -0.16 12.07 -60.72
CA GLY A 177 -0.78 12.97 -61.69
C GLY A 177 -0.17 12.70 -63.06
N GLU A 178 -1.03 12.63 -63.99
CA GLU A 178 -0.89 12.89 -65.44
C GLU A 178 -0.44 11.79 -66.38
N ARG A 179 -1.36 11.60 -67.24
CA ARG A 179 -1.38 11.66 -68.73
C ARG A 179 -0.96 10.38 -69.49
N HIS A 180 -1.78 9.83 -70.15
CA HIS A 180 -2.23 9.86 -71.55
C HIS A 180 -3.26 8.78 -71.83
#